data_84766f239cf0cd5415228271bab96a86
#
_entry.id   84766f239cf0cd5415228271bab96a86
#
_cell.length_a   1.000
_cell.length_b   1.000
_cell.length_c   1.000
_cell.angle_alpha   90.00
_cell.angle_beta   90.00
_cell.angle_gamma   90.00
#
_symmetry.space_group_name_H-M   'P 1'
#
loop_
_entity.id
_entity.type
_entity.pdbx_description
1 polymer ?
#
loop_
_entity_poly.entity_id
_entity_poly.type
_entity_poly.pdbx_seq_one_letter_code
_entity_poly.pdbx_strand_id
1 'polypeptide(L)'
;MQFGVSYFGVRNPQHFQRDLDDIARLGFTYIVFTFSEEDQRFYQASLAEFVGRTHQQGLKAYVDPWGVCGVFGGEAFSERAAWDLEGQQRRSDGRPLPLLCPRSVEVRAYLQRWITTVAEELQADAIFWDEPHFYMPAGAARTQGLWSCCCTRCQEHFRATHGQPFPPTETAEVRQCKQDAIAGLIRDVTTLAAGYGLQNIVCILPDHDDLEGLQTKCHRFASNPHLDVLATDPYPLWHRRDIATTQVFCEALLRACQRYNKAAQMWIQGFRVPAGQEWQLGEEMRLMARCGIDDIAIWSYLATGYMSSHTCADAPRVWEVCTQTMRELR
;
A
#
# COMPACT_ATOMS: atom_id res chain seq x y z
N MET A 1 21.99 1.83 0.91
CA MET A 1 20.63 2.32 0.71
C MET A 1 19.95 1.47 -0.34
N GLN A 2 18.67 1.11 -0.16
CA GLN A 2 17.86 0.38 -1.13
C GLN A 2 16.94 1.35 -1.88
N PHE A 3 16.67 1.03 -3.15
CA PHE A 3 15.75 1.82 -3.95
C PHE A 3 14.80 0.89 -4.70
N GLY A 4 13.51 1.13 -4.55
CA GLY A 4 12.44 0.39 -5.20
C GLY A 4 11.65 1.23 -6.19
N VAL A 5 10.94 0.54 -7.06
CA VAL A 5 9.99 1.17 -7.98
C VAL A 5 8.77 0.29 -8.16
N SER A 6 7.56 0.89 -8.14
CA SER A 6 6.37 0.15 -8.53
C SER A 6 6.23 0.07 -10.05
N TYR A 7 5.70 -1.05 -10.50
CA TYR A 7 5.56 -1.36 -11.92
C TYR A 7 4.21 -2.00 -12.21
N PHE A 8 3.44 -1.40 -13.11
CA PHE A 8 2.10 -1.85 -13.46
C PHE A 8 1.71 -1.41 -14.89
N GLY A 9 0.55 -1.88 -15.38
CA GLY A 9 0.00 -1.50 -16.69
C GLY A 9 0.62 -2.20 -17.88
N VAL A 10 1.71 -2.96 -17.72
CA VAL A 10 2.34 -3.78 -18.76
C VAL A 10 2.07 -5.25 -18.43
N ARG A 11 1.66 -6.01 -19.44
CA ARG A 11 1.33 -7.44 -19.31
C ARG A 11 2.08 -8.34 -20.29
N ASN A 12 2.88 -7.75 -21.18
CA ASN A 12 3.66 -8.47 -22.17
C ASN A 12 5.13 -8.60 -21.72
N PRO A 13 5.66 -9.82 -21.53
CA PRO A 13 7.02 -10.03 -21.05
C PRO A 13 8.12 -9.44 -21.95
N GLN A 14 7.87 -9.32 -23.27
CA GLN A 14 8.84 -8.71 -24.17
C GLN A 14 8.93 -7.18 -23.98
N HIS A 15 7.81 -6.54 -23.68
CA HIS A 15 7.80 -5.10 -23.35
C HIS A 15 8.46 -4.87 -21.98
N PHE A 16 8.12 -5.70 -21.00
CA PHE A 16 8.73 -5.64 -19.67
C PHE A 16 10.25 -5.76 -19.70
N GLN A 17 10.82 -6.61 -20.56
CA GLN A 17 12.28 -6.79 -20.62
C GLN A 17 13.02 -5.48 -20.86
N ARG A 18 12.52 -4.62 -21.75
CA ARG A 18 13.13 -3.31 -22.02
C ARG A 18 13.09 -2.40 -20.79
N ASP A 19 11.96 -2.39 -20.09
CA ASP A 19 11.79 -1.58 -18.89
C ASP A 19 12.65 -2.12 -17.74
N LEU A 20 12.75 -3.45 -17.61
CA LEU A 20 13.63 -4.12 -16.65
C LEU A 20 15.11 -3.76 -16.86
N ASP A 21 15.56 -3.77 -18.11
CA ASP A 21 16.95 -3.39 -18.43
C ASP A 21 17.23 -1.92 -18.04
N ASP A 22 16.26 -1.04 -18.22
CA ASP A 22 16.37 0.37 -17.78
C ASP A 22 16.37 0.48 -16.25
N ILE A 23 15.45 -0.19 -15.56
CA ILE A 23 15.35 -0.21 -14.09
C ILE A 23 16.67 -0.72 -13.48
N ALA A 24 17.20 -1.83 -14.00
CA ALA A 24 18.47 -2.40 -13.53
C ALA A 24 19.65 -1.44 -13.78
N ARG A 25 19.73 -0.84 -14.97
CA ARG A 25 20.78 0.13 -15.34
C ARG A 25 20.72 1.40 -14.47
N LEU A 26 19.52 1.85 -14.09
CA LEU A 26 19.34 2.98 -13.17
C LEU A 26 19.76 2.60 -11.75
N GLY A 27 19.76 1.30 -11.43
CA GLY A 27 20.26 0.75 -10.19
C GLY A 27 19.21 0.60 -9.10
N PHE A 28 17.98 0.41 -9.45
CA PHE A 28 16.99 -0.08 -8.50
C PHE A 28 17.39 -1.45 -7.94
N THR A 29 16.98 -1.77 -6.74
CA THR A 29 17.31 -3.00 -6.04
C THR A 29 16.14 -3.98 -6.00
N TYR A 30 14.91 -3.47 -6.18
CA TYR A 30 13.69 -4.27 -6.27
C TYR A 30 12.61 -3.59 -7.09
N ILE A 31 11.65 -4.39 -7.53
CA ILE A 31 10.44 -3.95 -8.24
C ILE A 31 9.22 -4.41 -7.44
N VAL A 32 8.24 -3.52 -7.25
CA VAL A 32 6.94 -3.86 -6.67
C VAL A 32 5.92 -3.99 -7.81
N PHE A 33 5.48 -5.20 -8.07
CA PHE A 33 4.49 -5.50 -9.10
C PHE A 33 3.09 -5.47 -8.52
N THR A 34 2.18 -4.75 -9.16
CA THR A 34 0.76 -4.86 -8.83
C THR A 34 0.21 -6.21 -9.29
N PHE A 35 -0.60 -6.85 -8.44
CA PHE A 35 -1.24 -8.13 -8.73
C PHE A 35 -2.70 -8.11 -8.25
N SER A 36 -3.55 -7.48 -9.05
CA SER A 36 -4.98 -7.37 -8.82
C SER A 36 -5.71 -8.72 -9.02
N GLU A 37 -7.01 -8.74 -8.75
CA GLU A 37 -7.87 -9.90 -9.02
C GLU A 37 -7.93 -10.21 -10.52
N GLU A 38 -7.93 -9.18 -11.38
CA GLU A 38 -7.86 -9.33 -12.85
C GLU A 38 -6.52 -9.92 -13.28
N ASP A 39 -5.40 -9.43 -12.70
CA ASP A 39 -4.07 -9.94 -13.02
C ASP A 39 -3.92 -11.42 -12.62
N GLN A 40 -4.44 -11.81 -11.44
CA GLN A 40 -4.46 -13.20 -11.01
C GLN A 40 -5.26 -14.07 -11.99
N ARG A 41 -6.38 -13.59 -12.47
CA ARG A 41 -7.26 -14.35 -13.36
C ARG A 41 -6.71 -14.51 -14.78
N PHE A 42 -6.12 -13.46 -15.35
CA PHE A 42 -5.79 -13.41 -16.77
C PHE A 42 -4.30 -13.30 -17.08
N TYR A 43 -3.49 -12.79 -16.15
CA TYR A 43 -2.10 -12.41 -16.43
C TYR A 43 -1.07 -13.03 -15.46
N GLN A 44 -1.50 -13.99 -14.65
CA GLN A 44 -0.64 -14.65 -13.66
C GLN A 44 0.63 -15.25 -14.31
N ALA A 45 0.51 -15.93 -15.45
CA ALA A 45 1.66 -16.49 -16.14
C ALA A 45 2.66 -15.42 -16.64
N SER A 46 2.15 -14.28 -17.11
CA SER A 46 3.01 -13.15 -17.49
C SER A 46 3.75 -12.57 -16.29
N LEU A 47 3.08 -12.45 -15.15
CA LEU A 47 3.71 -11.94 -13.93
C LEU A 47 4.75 -12.92 -13.39
N ALA A 48 4.50 -14.22 -13.43
CA ALA A 48 5.50 -15.22 -13.06
C ALA A 48 6.77 -15.09 -13.92
N GLU A 49 6.62 -14.82 -15.22
CA GLU A 49 7.74 -14.54 -16.10
C GLU A 49 8.46 -13.22 -15.75
N PHE A 50 7.71 -12.17 -15.37
CA PHE A 50 8.31 -10.91 -14.90
C PHE A 50 9.17 -11.13 -13.65
N VAL A 51 8.65 -11.83 -12.65
CA VAL A 51 9.39 -12.19 -11.43
C VAL A 51 10.67 -12.97 -11.77
N GLY A 52 10.56 -14.01 -12.62
CA GLY A 52 11.71 -14.80 -13.03
C GLY A 52 12.79 -13.97 -13.75
N ARG A 53 12.41 -13.06 -14.65
CA ARG A 53 13.34 -12.15 -15.34
C ARG A 53 13.97 -11.14 -14.37
N THR A 54 13.19 -10.63 -13.41
CA THR A 54 13.68 -9.73 -12.35
C THR A 54 14.79 -10.40 -11.54
N HIS A 55 14.59 -11.65 -11.14
CA HIS A 55 15.60 -12.43 -10.44
C HIS A 55 16.85 -12.68 -11.30
N GLN A 56 16.69 -12.94 -12.60
CA GLN A 56 17.82 -13.09 -13.52
C GLN A 56 18.69 -11.83 -13.63
N GLN A 57 18.10 -10.65 -13.43
CA GLN A 57 18.82 -9.36 -13.34
C GLN A 57 19.42 -9.08 -11.96
N GLY A 58 19.23 -9.98 -10.99
CA GLY A 58 19.74 -9.81 -9.63
C GLY A 58 18.92 -8.83 -8.76
N LEU A 59 17.70 -8.47 -9.19
CA LEU A 59 16.79 -7.63 -8.42
C LEU A 59 15.80 -8.52 -7.65
N LYS A 60 15.23 -7.96 -6.57
CA LYS A 60 14.11 -8.59 -5.87
C LYS A 60 12.77 -8.22 -6.51
N ALA A 61 11.82 -9.14 -6.42
CA ALA A 61 10.46 -8.97 -6.91
C ALA A 61 9.47 -9.01 -5.74
N TYR A 62 8.78 -7.90 -5.49
CA TYR A 62 7.72 -7.79 -4.49
C TYR A 62 6.38 -7.73 -5.19
N VAL A 63 5.32 -8.19 -4.54
CA VAL A 63 3.98 -8.25 -5.13
C VAL A 63 2.98 -7.53 -4.22
N ASP A 64 2.17 -6.67 -4.83
CA ASP A 64 1.19 -5.82 -4.18
C ASP A 64 -0.23 -6.29 -4.53
N PRO A 65 -1.12 -6.59 -3.54
CA PRO A 65 -2.52 -6.93 -3.77
C PRO A 65 -3.36 -5.71 -4.18
N TRP A 66 -2.98 -5.03 -5.26
CA TRP A 66 -3.52 -3.76 -5.71
C TRP A 66 -5.04 -3.79 -5.92
N GLY A 67 -5.78 -3.06 -5.07
CA GLY A 67 -7.24 -3.01 -5.10
C GLY A 67 -7.95 -4.31 -4.69
N VAL A 68 -7.23 -5.33 -4.24
CA VAL A 68 -7.80 -6.64 -3.90
C VAL A 68 -8.85 -6.51 -2.79
N CYS A 69 -10.03 -7.06 -3.04
CA CYS A 69 -11.21 -6.99 -2.18
C CYS A 69 -11.69 -5.56 -1.86
N GLY A 70 -11.08 -4.53 -2.45
CA GLY A 70 -11.25 -3.14 -2.06
C GLY A 70 -10.79 -2.86 -0.62
N VAL A 71 -9.94 -3.71 -0.06
CA VAL A 71 -9.37 -3.59 1.30
C VAL A 71 -7.96 -3.02 1.25
N PHE A 72 -7.25 -3.22 0.15
CA PHE A 72 -5.92 -2.70 -0.11
C PHE A 72 -5.95 -1.50 -1.04
N GLY A 73 -4.89 -0.70 -1.01
CA GLY A 73 -4.70 0.45 -1.89
C GLY A 73 -4.70 0.11 -3.37
N GLY A 74 -4.77 1.15 -4.20
CA GLY A 74 -4.78 1.02 -5.65
C GLY A 74 -6.16 1.16 -6.31
N GLU A 75 -6.14 1.43 -7.62
CA GLU A 75 -7.33 1.75 -8.41
C GLU A 75 -7.91 0.54 -9.15
N ALA A 76 -7.38 -0.66 -8.95
CA ALA A 76 -7.93 -1.83 -9.60
C ALA A 76 -9.34 -2.13 -9.10
N PHE A 77 -10.23 -2.44 -10.03
CA PHE A 77 -11.59 -2.82 -9.70
C PHE A 77 -11.61 -4.19 -9.04
N SER A 78 -12.26 -4.29 -7.86
CA SER A 78 -12.45 -5.58 -7.21
C SER A 78 -13.69 -6.30 -7.75
N GLU A 79 -13.47 -7.36 -8.52
CA GLU A 79 -14.56 -8.25 -8.96
C GLU A 79 -15.24 -8.94 -7.76
N ARG A 80 -14.45 -9.28 -6.73
CA ARG A 80 -14.94 -9.91 -5.49
C ARG A 80 -15.94 -9.01 -4.78
N ALA A 81 -15.59 -7.74 -4.62
CA ALA A 81 -16.49 -6.78 -4.00
C ALA A 81 -17.75 -6.52 -4.83
N ALA A 82 -17.67 -6.66 -6.15
CA ALA A 82 -18.85 -6.51 -7.02
C ALA A 82 -19.82 -7.72 -6.93
N TRP A 83 -19.31 -8.92 -6.69
CA TRP A 83 -20.13 -10.14 -6.71
C TRP A 83 -20.58 -10.60 -5.32
N ASP A 84 -19.79 -10.37 -4.28
CA ASP A 84 -20.14 -10.72 -2.90
C ASP A 84 -20.91 -9.57 -2.22
N LEU A 85 -22.17 -9.42 -2.56
CA LEU A 85 -23.05 -8.37 -2.01
C LEU A 85 -23.23 -8.45 -0.49
N GLU A 86 -23.15 -9.66 0.08
CA GLU A 86 -23.25 -9.86 1.52
C GLU A 86 -21.95 -9.51 2.22
N GLY A 87 -20.81 -9.76 1.58
CA GLY A 87 -19.48 -9.41 2.07
C GLY A 87 -19.19 -7.90 2.06
N GLN A 88 -19.95 -7.12 1.27
CA GLN A 88 -19.72 -5.69 1.14
C GLN A 88 -19.79 -4.93 2.46
N GLN A 89 -19.00 -3.85 2.51
CA GLN A 89 -19.16 -2.85 3.55
C GLN A 89 -20.52 -2.16 3.41
N ARG A 90 -21.08 -1.73 4.55
CA ARG A 90 -22.30 -0.91 4.60
C ARG A 90 -21.97 0.47 5.15
N ARG A 91 -22.35 1.50 4.42
CA ARG A 91 -22.25 2.89 4.86
C ARG A 91 -23.31 3.18 5.93
N SER A 92 -23.11 4.22 6.73
CA SER A 92 -24.02 4.58 7.85
C SER A 92 -25.46 4.92 7.42
N ASP A 93 -25.67 5.27 6.15
CA ASP A 93 -26.99 5.44 5.54
C ASP A 93 -27.58 4.12 4.96
N GLY A 94 -26.96 2.97 5.23
CA GLY A 94 -27.39 1.66 4.77
C GLY A 94 -26.94 1.29 3.35
N ARG A 95 -26.32 2.20 2.59
CA ARG A 95 -25.87 1.93 1.21
C ARG A 95 -24.73 0.91 1.19
N PRO A 96 -24.82 -0.13 0.32
CA PRO A 96 -23.68 -1.01 0.07
C PRO A 96 -22.56 -0.24 -0.65
N LEU A 97 -21.34 -0.62 -0.36
CA LEU A 97 -20.12 -0.07 -0.97
C LEU A 97 -19.39 -1.15 -1.76
N PRO A 98 -18.73 -0.83 -2.88
CA PRO A 98 -18.02 -1.81 -3.70
C PRO A 98 -16.66 -2.19 -3.08
N LEU A 99 -16.66 -2.49 -1.79
CA LEU A 99 -15.50 -2.90 -0.99
C LEU A 99 -15.97 -3.99 -0.01
N LEU A 100 -15.19 -5.05 0.14
CA LEU A 100 -15.51 -6.09 1.11
C LEU A 100 -15.17 -5.62 2.53
N CYS A 101 -15.96 -6.08 3.49
CA CYS A 101 -15.66 -5.85 4.89
C CYS A 101 -14.43 -6.67 5.32
N PRO A 102 -13.38 -6.07 5.91
CA PRO A 102 -12.19 -6.80 6.41
C PRO A 102 -12.50 -7.92 7.40
N ARG A 103 -13.71 -7.93 7.99
CA ARG A 103 -14.20 -9.01 8.85
C ARG A 103 -14.88 -10.14 8.07
N SER A 104 -15.05 -10.02 6.76
CA SER A 104 -15.62 -11.10 5.95
C SER A 104 -14.69 -12.31 5.91
N VAL A 105 -15.25 -13.50 6.06
CA VAL A 105 -14.51 -14.75 5.91
C VAL A 105 -14.03 -14.95 4.47
N GLU A 106 -14.77 -14.40 3.49
CA GLU A 106 -14.43 -14.48 2.07
C GLU A 106 -13.15 -13.69 1.74
N VAL A 107 -12.92 -12.55 2.42
CA VAL A 107 -11.67 -11.79 2.28
C VAL A 107 -10.48 -12.66 2.69
N ARG A 108 -10.55 -13.33 3.85
CA ARG A 108 -9.48 -14.21 4.32
C ARG A 108 -9.28 -15.42 3.41
N ALA A 109 -10.36 -16.07 3.02
CA ALA A 109 -10.31 -17.22 2.13
C ALA A 109 -9.72 -16.87 0.75
N TYR A 110 -10.05 -15.69 0.23
CA TYR A 110 -9.47 -15.22 -1.02
C TYR A 110 -7.98 -14.90 -0.86
N LEU A 111 -7.61 -14.13 0.16
CA LEU A 111 -6.21 -13.76 0.41
C LEU A 111 -5.33 -14.98 0.67
N GLN A 112 -5.87 -16.02 1.31
CA GLN A 112 -5.13 -17.29 1.48
C GLN A 112 -4.73 -17.88 0.12
N ARG A 113 -5.68 -18.01 -0.81
CA ARG A 113 -5.39 -18.52 -2.16
C ARG A 113 -4.44 -17.58 -2.93
N TRP A 114 -4.63 -16.27 -2.80
CA TRP A 114 -3.77 -15.26 -3.44
C TRP A 114 -2.32 -15.36 -2.93
N ILE A 115 -2.11 -15.50 -1.61
CA ILE A 115 -0.78 -15.71 -1.02
C ILE A 115 -0.13 -16.99 -1.52
N THR A 116 -0.89 -18.11 -1.60
CA THR A 116 -0.39 -19.36 -2.15
C THR A 116 0.09 -19.17 -3.60
N THR A 117 -0.69 -18.47 -4.42
CA THR A 117 -0.30 -18.14 -5.80
C THR A 117 1.00 -17.32 -5.84
N VAL A 118 1.13 -16.29 -4.99
CA VAL A 118 2.34 -15.44 -4.94
C VAL A 118 3.57 -16.26 -4.52
N ALA A 119 3.40 -17.16 -3.55
CA ALA A 119 4.50 -17.97 -3.04
C ALA A 119 4.93 -19.08 -4.01
N GLU A 120 3.98 -19.87 -4.49
CA GLU A 120 4.26 -21.13 -5.20
C GLU A 120 4.38 -20.94 -6.71
N GLU A 121 3.58 -20.03 -7.29
CA GLU A 121 3.51 -19.86 -8.73
C GLU A 121 4.28 -18.64 -9.23
N LEU A 122 4.23 -17.51 -8.51
CA LEU A 122 5.04 -16.34 -8.85
C LEU A 122 6.46 -16.43 -8.31
N GLN A 123 6.65 -17.09 -7.15
CA GLN A 123 7.94 -17.20 -6.45
C GLN A 123 8.54 -15.83 -6.10
N ALA A 124 7.71 -14.91 -5.66
CA ALA A 124 8.13 -13.57 -5.25
C ALA A 124 8.96 -13.60 -3.96
N ASP A 125 9.73 -12.55 -3.70
CA ASP A 125 10.52 -12.39 -2.46
C ASP A 125 9.69 -11.85 -1.30
N ALA A 126 8.70 -11.00 -1.60
CA ALA A 126 7.91 -10.32 -0.57
C ALA A 126 6.49 -10.01 -1.05
N ILE A 127 5.58 -9.80 -0.08
CA ILE A 127 4.29 -9.17 -0.31
C ILE A 127 4.32 -7.76 0.28
N PHE A 128 3.93 -6.79 -0.55
CA PHE A 128 3.74 -5.40 -0.16
C PHE A 128 2.26 -5.16 0.09
N TRP A 129 1.85 -5.20 1.37
CA TRP A 129 0.47 -4.99 1.82
C TRP A 129 0.15 -3.50 1.79
N ASP A 130 -0.38 -3.04 0.66
CA ASP A 130 -0.60 -1.63 0.39
C ASP A 130 -1.81 -1.08 1.13
N GLU A 131 -1.62 -0.06 1.94
CA GLU A 131 -2.63 0.78 2.58
C GLU A 131 -3.91 0.05 3.05
N PRO A 132 -3.86 -1.01 3.86
CA PRO A 132 -5.05 -1.74 4.26
C PRO A 132 -6.04 -0.84 5.01
N HIS A 133 -7.29 -0.73 4.51
CA HIS A 133 -8.25 0.25 5.00
C HIS A 133 -9.72 -0.20 4.93
N PHE A 134 -10.58 0.50 5.68
CA PHE A 134 -12.01 0.57 5.43
C PHE A 134 -12.31 1.70 4.45
N TYR A 135 -13.55 1.74 3.91
CA TYR A 135 -14.00 2.85 3.09
C TYR A 135 -13.66 4.20 3.70
N MET A 136 -13.04 5.03 2.91
CA MET A 136 -12.71 6.41 3.24
C MET A 136 -13.70 7.34 2.55
N PRO A 137 -14.54 8.07 3.30
CA PRO A 137 -15.50 8.97 2.70
C PRO A 137 -14.79 10.15 2.03
N ALA A 138 -15.20 10.48 0.81
CA ALA A 138 -14.72 11.63 0.06
C ALA A 138 -15.88 12.52 -0.41
N GLY A 139 -15.59 13.76 -0.77
CA GLY A 139 -16.57 14.72 -1.29
C GLY A 139 -17.81 14.84 -0.41
N ALA A 140 -18.99 14.72 -1.01
CA ALA A 140 -20.28 14.87 -0.32
C ALA A 140 -20.47 13.87 0.84
N ALA A 141 -19.94 12.65 0.74
CA ALA A 141 -20.03 11.67 1.82
C ALA A 141 -19.25 12.13 3.07
N ARG A 142 -18.04 12.70 2.90
CA ARG A 142 -17.26 13.28 4.00
C ARG A 142 -17.98 14.47 4.63
N THR A 143 -18.51 15.39 3.82
CA THR A 143 -19.23 16.58 4.28
C THR A 143 -20.49 16.22 5.09
N GLN A 144 -21.16 15.12 4.73
CA GLN A 144 -22.33 14.62 5.43
C GLN A 144 -22.00 13.75 6.66
N GLY A 145 -20.72 13.55 6.98
CA GLY A 145 -20.30 12.69 8.07
C GLY A 145 -20.65 11.22 7.89
N LEU A 146 -20.76 10.75 6.63
CA LEU A 146 -21.05 9.35 6.33
C LEU A 146 -19.77 8.51 6.51
N TRP A 147 -19.90 7.31 7.09
CA TRP A 147 -18.80 6.42 7.43
C TRP A 147 -19.16 4.94 7.18
N SER A 148 -18.22 4.04 7.30
CA SER A 148 -18.38 2.59 7.27
C SER A 148 -17.46 1.94 8.31
N CYS A 149 -17.63 0.68 8.67
CA CYS A 149 -18.58 -0.28 8.15
C CYS A 149 -19.70 -0.52 9.16
N CYS A 150 -20.91 -0.39 8.70
CA CYS A 150 -22.13 -0.62 9.50
C CYS A 150 -22.81 -1.95 9.12
N CYS A 151 -22.09 -2.93 8.55
CA CYS A 151 -22.64 -4.24 8.23
C CYS A 151 -22.91 -5.06 9.51
N THR A 152 -23.75 -6.08 9.39
CA THR A 152 -24.16 -6.96 10.51
C THR A 152 -22.94 -7.49 11.28
N ARG A 153 -21.91 -7.97 10.60
CA ARG A 153 -20.67 -8.50 11.22
C ARG A 153 -19.97 -7.46 12.12
N CYS A 154 -19.91 -6.20 11.66
CA CYS A 154 -19.31 -5.11 12.45
C CYS A 154 -20.16 -4.76 13.66
N GLN A 155 -21.50 -4.72 13.50
CA GLN A 155 -22.44 -4.45 14.59
C GLN A 155 -22.42 -5.56 15.66
N GLU A 156 -22.40 -6.82 15.23
CA GLU A 156 -22.34 -7.97 16.14
C GLU A 156 -21.01 -8.02 16.91
N HIS A 157 -19.89 -7.77 16.20
CA HIS A 157 -18.60 -7.71 16.85
C HIS A 157 -18.53 -6.59 17.88
N PHE A 158 -19.01 -5.38 17.54
CA PHE A 158 -19.05 -4.26 18.48
C PHE A 158 -19.89 -4.59 19.71
N ARG A 159 -21.08 -5.18 19.51
CA ARG A 159 -21.94 -5.60 20.61
C ARG A 159 -21.27 -6.65 21.51
N ALA A 160 -20.61 -7.62 20.91
CA ALA A 160 -19.90 -8.66 21.65
C ALA A 160 -18.71 -8.11 22.45
N THR A 161 -18.01 -7.09 21.91
CA THR A 161 -16.82 -6.52 22.54
C THR A 161 -17.17 -5.50 23.63
N HIS A 162 -18.21 -4.67 23.41
CA HIS A 162 -18.53 -3.54 24.31
C HIS A 162 -19.79 -3.75 25.13
N GLY A 163 -20.59 -4.81 24.89
CA GLY A 163 -21.85 -5.06 25.59
C GLY A 163 -22.95 -4.04 25.31
N GLN A 164 -22.79 -3.19 24.28
CA GLN A 164 -23.67 -2.07 23.95
C GLN A 164 -24.19 -2.17 22.51
N PRO A 165 -25.35 -1.57 22.20
CA PRO A 165 -25.80 -1.43 20.82
C PRO A 165 -24.78 -0.67 19.95
N PHE A 166 -24.73 -1.02 18.66
CA PHE A 166 -23.89 -0.32 17.71
C PHE A 166 -24.35 1.16 17.57
N PRO A 167 -23.45 2.13 17.72
CA PRO A 167 -23.85 3.55 17.76
C PRO A 167 -24.25 4.07 16.37
N PRO A 168 -25.13 5.10 16.30
CA PRO A 168 -25.54 5.69 15.03
C PRO A 168 -24.47 6.60 14.41
N THR A 169 -23.46 6.99 15.18
CA THR A 169 -22.33 7.83 14.74
C THR A 169 -21.00 7.12 14.93
N GLU A 170 -19.97 7.51 14.19
CA GLU A 170 -18.64 6.92 14.34
C GLU A 170 -17.95 7.43 15.60
N THR A 171 -18.04 6.67 16.67
CA THR A 171 -17.38 6.96 17.95
C THR A 171 -15.91 6.52 17.96
N ALA A 172 -15.17 6.89 19.02
CA ALA A 172 -13.79 6.45 19.21
C ALA A 172 -13.69 4.90 19.29
N GLU A 173 -14.65 4.26 19.96
CA GLU A 173 -14.71 2.80 20.11
C GLU A 173 -14.95 2.12 18.76
N VAL A 174 -15.81 2.69 17.89
CA VAL A 174 -16.01 2.18 16.53
C VAL A 174 -14.73 2.31 15.71
N ARG A 175 -14.05 3.44 15.78
CA ARG A 175 -12.74 3.64 15.11
C ARG A 175 -11.72 2.62 15.60
N GLN A 176 -11.65 2.39 16.91
CA GLN A 176 -10.79 1.37 17.50
C GLN A 176 -11.12 -0.03 16.95
N CYS A 177 -12.39 -0.42 16.92
CA CYS A 177 -12.83 -1.70 16.36
C CYS A 177 -12.43 -1.86 14.88
N LYS A 178 -12.48 -0.79 14.08
CA LYS A 178 -12.03 -0.80 12.68
C LYS A 178 -10.52 -1.01 12.60
N GLN A 179 -9.75 -0.26 13.38
CA GLN A 179 -8.29 -0.41 13.43
C GLN A 179 -7.86 -1.81 13.87
N ASP A 180 -8.55 -2.39 14.84
CA ASP A 180 -8.29 -3.76 15.32
C ASP A 180 -8.65 -4.81 14.26
N ALA A 181 -9.71 -4.57 13.47
CA ALA A 181 -10.09 -5.45 12.37
C ALA A 181 -9.00 -5.48 11.27
N ILE A 182 -8.47 -4.32 10.89
CA ILE A 182 -7.38 -4.22 9.90
C ILE A 182 -6.10 -4.86 10.46
N ALA A 183 -5.71 -4.53 11.69
CA ALA A 183 -4.52 -5.11 12.31
C ALA A 183 -4.64 -6.64 12.45
N GLY A 184 -5.83 -7.15 12.76
CA GLY A 184 -6.12 -8.58 12.82
C GLY A 184 -6.01 -9.24 11.45
N LEU A 185 -6.60 -8.65 10.41
CA LEU A 185 -6.47 -9.14 9.03
C LEU A 185 -5.00 -9.19 8.61
N ILE A 186 -4.26 -8.11 8.81
CA ILE A 186 -2.83 -8.05 8.45
C ILE A 186 -2.02 -9.10 9.23
N ARG A 187 -2.31 -9.32 10.51
CA ARG A 187 -1.65 -10.38 11.29
C ARG A 187 -1.91 -11.76 10.69
N ASP A 188 -3.15 -12.06 10.31
CA ASP A 188 -3.52 -13.34 9.72
C ASP A 188 -2.76 -13.59 8.40
N VAL A 189 -2.77 -12.59 7.48
CA VAL A 189 -2.14 -12.75 6.17
C VAL A 189 -0.61 -12.75 6.23
N THR A 190 -0.01 -11.95 7.11
CA THR A 190 1.46 -11.94 7.28
C THR A 190 1.96 -13.22 7.95
N THR A 191 1.19 -13.79 8.87
CA THR A 191 1.50 -15.10 9.47
C THR A 191 1.52 -16.19 8.39
N LEU A 192 0.54 -16.19 7.51
CA LEU A 192 0.46 -17.16 6.43
C LEU A 192 1.61 -16.95 5.41
N ALA A 193 1.85 -15.73 4.99
CA ALA A 193 2.94 -15.41 4.04
C ALA A 193 4.32 -15.78 4.60
N ALA A 194 4.57 -15.51 5.89
CA ALA A 194 5.79 -15.93 6.57
C ALA A 194 5.96 -17.47 6.60
N GLY A 195 4.85 -18.22 6.67
CA GLY A 195 4.87 -19.68 6.57
C GLY A 195 5.37 -20.22 5.23
N TYR A 196 5.27 -19.43 4.18
CA TYR A 196 5.87 -19.69 2.85
C TYR A 196 7.28 -19.10 2.67
N GLY A 197 7.82 -18.42 3.68
CA GLY A 197 9.13 -17.76 3.59
C GLY A 197 9.11 -16.40 2.91
N LEU A 198 7.93 -15.84 2.62
CA LEU A 198 7.80 -14.51 2.03
C LEU A 198 8.05 -13.42 3.08
N GLN A 199 8.80 -12.38 2.71
CA GLN A 199 8.88 -11.16 3.52
C GLN A 199 7.56 -10.40 3.48
N ASN A 200 7.22 -9.73 4.57
CA ASN A 200 6.00 -8.93 4.71
C ASN A 200 6.35 -7.46 4.89
N ILE A 201 5.90 -6.64 3.95
CA ILE A 201 6.00 -5.18 3.99
C ILE A 201 4.57 -4.65 4.15
N VAL A 202 4.30 -3.83 5.15
CA VAL A 202 3.00 -3.17 5.30
C VAL A 202 3.18 -1.68 5.11
N CYS A 203 2.56 -1.13 4.07
CA CYS A 203 2.45 0.31 3.88
C CYS A 203 1.21 0.81 4.63
N ILE A 204 1.42 1.70 5.59
CA ILE A 204 0.31 2.28 6.36
C ILE A 204 -0.15 3.57 5.70
N LEU A 205 -1.45 3.67 5.48
CA LEU A 205 -2.08 4.88 4.95
C LEU A 205 -1.70 6.12 5.78
N PRO A 206 -1.14 7.17 5.18
CA PRO A 206 -0.80 8.39 5.90
C PRO A 206 -2.07 9.11 6.36
N ASP A 207 -2.05 9.65 7.58
CA ASP A 207 -3.10 10.52 8.10
C ASP A 207 -2.49 11.87 8.49
N HIS A 208 -2.58 12.82 7.58
CA HIS A 208 -2.05 14.17 7.79
C HIS A 208 -2.89 15.02 8.74
N ASP A 209 -4.11 14.59 9.04
CA ASP A 209 -5.02 15.28 9.95
C ASP A 209 -4.92 14.76 11.39
N ASP A 210 -4.28 13.58 11.59
CA ASP A 210 -4.03 12.97 12.91
C ASP A 210 -2.56 12.54 13.08
N LEU A 211 -1.66 13.51 13.12
CA LEU A 211 -0.24 13.25 13.34
C LEU A 211 0.08 12.71 14.74
N GLU A 212 -0.76 12.99 15.75
CA GLU A 212 -0.62 12.44 17.10
C GLU A 212 -0.94 10.94 17.11
N GLY A 213 -1.97 10.52 16.39
CA GLY A 213 -2.34 9.11 16.21
C GLY A 213 -1.36 8.32 15.37
N LEU A 214 -0.53 8.97 14.53
CA LEU A 214 0.43 8.34 13.65
C LEU A 214 1.38 7.39 14.41
N GLN A 215 1.92 7.83 15.55
CA GLN A 215 2.82 7.01 16.36
C GLN A 215 2.14 5.73 16.85
N THR A 216 0.90 5.84 17.33
CA THR A 216 0.08 4.71 17.77
C THR A 216 -0.17 3.74 16.62
N LYS A 217 -0.47 4.26 15.43
CA LYS A 217 -0.68 3.47 14.21
C LYS A 217 0.60 2.71 13.83
N CYS A 218 1.75 3.39 13.78
CA CYS A 218 3.04 2.76 13.52
C CYS A 218 3.34 1.63 14.52
N HIS A 219 3.16 1.86 15.82
CA HIS A 219 3.37 0.83 16.84
C HIS A 219 2.44 -0.37 16.69
N ARG A 220 1.17 -0.14 16.34
CA ARG A 220 0.18 -1.21 16.14
C ARG A 220 0.62 -2.19 15.06
N PHE A 221 1.12 -1.69 13.93
CA PHE A 221 1.57 -2.56 12.84
C PHE A 221 2.97 -3.12 13.11
N ALA A 222 3.91 -2.31 13.59
CA ALA A 222 5.28 -2.77 13.87
C ALA A 222 5.33 -3.87 14.95
N SER A 223 4.36 -3.92 15.88
CA SER A 223 4.27 -4.97 16.90
C SER A 223 3.90 -6.36 16.36
N ASN A 224 3.52 -6.47 15.08
CA ASN A 224 3.25 -7.74 14.43
C ASN A 224 4.56 -8.55 14.28
N PRO A 225 4.67 -9.75 14.87
CA PRO A 225 5.90 -10.53 14.83
C PRO A 225 6.33 -10.95 13.42
N HIS A 226 5.36 -11.14 12.51
CA HIS A 226 5.58 -11.57 11.12
C HIS A 226 5.69 -10.41 10.12
N LEU A 227 5.75 -9.17 10.60
CA LEU A 227 6.11 -8.03 9.77
C LEU A 227 7.64 -7.93 9.69
N ASP A 228 8.19 -7.69 8.52
CA ASP A 228 9.63 -7.43 8.30
C ASP A 228 9.91 -5.95 8.10
N VAL A 229 9.06 -5.28 7.32
CA VAL A 229 9.23 -3.87 6.96
C VAL A 229 7.93 -3.10 7.21
N LEU A 230 8.02 -1.98 7.93
CA LEU A 230 6.93 -1.02 8.01
C LEU A 230 7.19 0.10 7.00
N ALA A 231 6.20 0.40 6.17
CA ALA A 231 6.27 1.42 5.15
C ALA A 231 5.19 2.50 5.34
N THR A 232 5.41 3.68 4.75
CA THR A 232 4.38 4.72 4.58
C THR A 232 4.73 5.60 3.38
N ASP A 233 3.74 6.30 2.85
CA ASP A 233 3.78 7.11 1.64
C ASP A 233 3.13 8.48 1.88
N PRO A 234 3.80 9.39 2.59
CA PRO A 234 3.20 10.65 3.05
C PRO A 234 2.71 11.56 1.92
N TYR A 235 3.33 11.50 0.72
CA TYR A 235 2.95 12.25 -0.48
C TYR A 235 2.53 13.71 -0.20
N PRO A 236 3.40 14.55 0.37
CA PRO A 236 3.03 15.88 0.83
C PRO A 236 2.46 16.76 -0.29
N LEU A 237 2.97 16.67 -1.52
CA LEU A 237 2.44 17.43 -2.65
C LEU A 237 1.00 17.05 -2.98
N TRP A 238 0.67 15.76 -2.97
CA TRP A 238 -0.70 15.27 -3.17
C TRP A 238 -1.66 15.81 -2.11
N HIS A 239 -1.22 15.81 -0.85
CA HIS A 239 -2.00 16.29 0.29
C HIS A 239 -1.92 17.80 0.49
N ARG A 240 -1.21 18.54 -0.40
CA ARG A 240 -1.01 20.00 -0.29
C ARG A 240 -0.39 20.40 1.05
N ARG A 241 0.59 19.63 1.49
CA ARG A 241 1.37 19.85 2.70
C ARG A 241 2.80 20.26 2.34
N ASP A 242 3.48 20.87 3.30
CA ASP A 242 4.91 21.15 3.19
C ASP A 242 5.70 19.82 3.26
N ILE A 243 6.78 19.71 2.46
CA ILE A 243 7.67 18.55 2.48
C ILE A 243 8.29 18.31 3.87
N ALA A 244 8.41 19.36 4.70
CA ALA A 244 8.84 19.22 6.10
C ALA A 244 7.94 18.27 6.92
N THR A 245 6.67 18.06 6.54
CA THR A 245 5.81 17.07 7.18
C THR A 245 6.33 15.66 7.03
N THR A 246 7.08 15.36 5.97
CA THR A 246 7.73 14.05 5.76
C THR A 246 8.65 13.68 6.92
N GLN A 247 9.30 14.67 7.57
CA GLN A 247 10.13 14.41 8.74
C GLN A 247 9.33 13.78 9.89
N VAL A 248 8.10 14.25 10.13
CA VAL A 248 7.22 13.70 11.20
C VAL A 248 6.92 12.23 10.93
N PHE A 249 6.65 11.88 9.67
CA PHE A 249 6.45 10.48 9.26
C PHE A 249 7.72 9.63 9.41
N CYS A 250 8.88 10.14 8.98
CA CYS A 250 10.17 9.47 9.17
C CYS A 250 10.41 9.15 10.66
N GLU A 251 10.25 10.15 11.54
CA GLU A 251 10.50 9.98 12.96
C GLU A 251 9.53 9.00 13.62
N ALA A 252 8.24 9.05 13.27
CA ALA A 252 7.25 8.13 13.82
C ALA A 252 7.52 6.68 13.36
N LEU A 253 7.83 6.51 12.08
CA LEU A 253 8.15 5.21 11.47
C LEU A 253 9.40 4.61 12.11
N LEU A 254 10.51 5.37 12.14
CA LEU A 254 11.79 4.91 12.69
C LEU A 254 11.70 4.55 14.17
N ARG A 255 11.01 5.35 15.00
CA ARG A 255 10.78 5.02 16.42
C ARG A 255 10.07 3.69 16.60
N ALA A 256 9.03 3.43 15.79
CA ALA A 256 8.31 2.17 15.86
C ALA A 256 9.17 1.01 15.35
N CYS A 257 9.84 1.16 14.22
CA CYS A 257 10.72 0.15 13.64
C CYS A 257 11.86 -0.22 14.60
N GLN A 258 12.53 0.76 15.19
CA GLN A 258 13.59 0.53 16.17
C GLN A 258 13.09 -0.25 17.39
N ARG A 259 11.91 0.10 17.92
CA ARG A 259 11.33 -0.56 19.09
C ARG A 259 11.03 -2.04 18.85
N TYR A 260 10.60 -2.41 17.66
CA TYR A 260 10.17 -3.77 17.33
C TYR A 260 11.14 -4.51 16.41
N ASN A 261 12.31 -3.97 16.18
CA ASN A 261 13.34 -4.54 15.29
C ASN A 261 12.80 -4.82 13.87
N LYS A 262 12.22 -3.79 13.25
CA LYS A 262 11.71 -3.83 11.87
C LYS A 262 12.50 -2.86 10.99
N ALA A 263 12.55 -3.14 9.68
CA ALA A 263 13.06 -2.18 8.71
C ALA A 263 12.00 -1.10 8.42
N ALA A 264 12.45 0.07 7.99
CA ALA A 264 11.61 1.20 7.62
C ALA A 264 11.74 1.47 6.12
N GLN A 265 10.61 1.65 5.42
CA GLN A 265 10.56 2.01 4.00
C GLN A 265 9.67 3.22 3.80
N MET A 266 10.05 4.14 2.91
CA MET A 266 9.22 5.28 2.55
C MET A 266 9.08 5.43 1.03
N TRP A 267 7.94 5.96 0.61
CA TRP A 267 7.59 6.10 -0.79
C TRP A 267 7.57 7.56 -1.24
N ILE A 268 8.08 7.80 -2.44
CA ILE A 268 8.08 9.09 -3.12
C ILE A 268 6.96 9.14 -4.17
N GLN A 269 6.28 10.27 -4.21
CA GLN A 269 5.22 10.56 -5.16
C GLN A 269 5.78 10.75 -6.57
N GLY A 270 5.52 9.79 -7.46
CA GLY A 270 5.81 9.92 -8.89
C GLY A 270 4.54 10.04 -9.72
N PHE A 271 3.51 10.73 -9.22
CA PHE A 271 2.22 10.92 -9.89
C PHE A 271 1.65 12.30 -9.56
N ARG A 272 0.90 12.88 -10.52
CA ARG A 272 0.20 14.17 -10.36
C ARG A 272 1.06 15.28 -9.75
N VAL A 273 2.34 15.28 -10.03
CA VAL A 273 3.26 16.35 -9.62
C VAL A 273 3.00 17.56 -10.51
N PRO A 274 2.70 18.75 -9.92
CA PRO A 274 2.49 19.96 -10.68
C PRO A 274 3.78 20.45 -11.36
N ALA A 275 3.67 21.11 -12.51
CA ALA A 275 4.81 21.71 -13.19
C ALA A 275 5.55 22.70 -12.28
N GLY A 276 6.89 22.65 -12.30
CA GLY A 276 7.76 23.50 -11.50
C GLY A 276 7.93 23.07 -10.04
N GLN A 277 7.32 21.94 -9.62
CA GLN A 277 7.46 21.38 -8.27
C GLN A 277 8.26 20.08 -8.23
N GLU A 278 8.78 19.61 -9.35
CA GLU A 278 9.50 18.35 -9.50
C GLU A 278 10.72 18.25 -8.58
N TRP A 279 11.42 19.38 -8.38
CA TRP A 279 12.59 19.48 -7.51
C TRP A 279 12.29 19.11 -6.05
N GLN A 280 11.06 19.30 -5.58
CA GLN A 280 10.66 18.98 -4.20
C GLN A 280 10.80 17.49 -3.90
N LEU A 281 10.62 16.62 -4.89
CA LEU A 281 10.81 15.18 -4.72
C LEU A 281 12.25 14.82 -4.37
N GLY A 282 13.22 15.46 -5.03
CA GLY A 282 14.63 15.31 -4.68
C GLY A 282 14.96 15.79 -3.27
N GLU A 283 14.39 16.93 -2.86
CA GLU A 283 14.56 17.41 -1.49
C GLU A 283 13.90 16.48 -0.46
N GLU A 284 12.74 15.93 -0.78
CA GLU A 284 12.05 14.97 0.07
C GLU A 284 12.86 13.68 0.24
N MET A 285 13.42 13.12 -0.85
CA MET A 285 14.31 11.95 -0.79
C MET A 285 15.55 12.22 0.07
N ARG A 286 16.16 13.40 -0.09
CA ARG A 286 17.31 13.80 0.74
C ARG A 286 16.92 13.98 2.21
N LEU A 287 15.71 14.48 2.48
CA LEU A 287 15.16 14.59 3.83
C LEU A 287 14.98 13.21 4.46
N MET A 288 14.35 12.27 3.76
CA MET A 288 14.20 10.88 4.22
C MET A 288 15.55 10.25 4.56
N ALA A 289 16.55 10.38 3.66
CA ALA A 289 17.90 9.86 3.88
C ALA A 289 18.58 10.51 5.11
N ARG A 290 18.45 11.84 5.28
CA ARG A 290 18.97 12.53 6.48
C ARG A 290 18.30 12.08 7.77
N CYS A 291 17.03 11.71 7.73
CA CYS A 291 16.33 11.12 8.88
C CYS A 291 16.78 9.70 9.22
N GLY A 292 17.49 9.01 8.31
CA GLY A 292 17.96 7.64 8.51
C GLY A 292 17.10 6.58 7.81
N ILE A 293 16.23 6.97 6.88
CA ILE A 293 15.53 6.02 5.99
C ILE A 293 16.55 5.53 4.95
N ASP A 294 16.72 4.24 4.87
CA ASP A 294 17.67 3.56 3.97
C ASP A 294 17.01 2.72 2.88
N ASP A 295 15.68 2.71 2.84
CA ASP A 295 14.85 2.08 1.82
C ASP A 295 13.79 3.08 1.31
N ILE A 296 13.98 3.56 0.08
CA ILE A 296 13.12 4.55 -0.57
C ILE A 296 12.57 3.97 -1.88
N ALA A 297 11.25 3.96 -2.03
CA ALA A 297 10.60 3.51 -3.25
C ALA A 297 9.91 4.67 -3.98
N ILE A 298 9.73 4.53 -5.28
CA ILE A 298 9.06 5.51 -6.14
C ILE A 298 7.78 4.90 -6.70
N TRP A 299 6.66 5.53 -6.51
CA TRP A 299 5.41 5.22 -7.18
C TRP A 299 5.18 6.21 -8.32
N SER A 300 5.50 5.89 -9.59
CA SER A 300 5.91 4.61 -10.15
C SER A 300 6.98 4.81 -11.27
N TYR A 301 7.32 3.72 -11.94
CA TYR A 301 8.20 3.73 -13.11
C TYR A 301 7.77 4.79 -14.14
N LEU A 302 8.75 5.55 -14.66
CA LEU A 302 8.56 6.70 -15.56
C LEU A 302 7.59 7.79 -15.03
N ALA A 303 7.44 7.89 -13.70
CA ALA A 303 6.58 8.87 -13.04
C ALA A 303 5.15 8.87 -13.62
N THR A 304 4.59 7.68 -13.84
CA THR A 304 3.23 7.48 -14.37
C THR A 304 2.95 8.16 -15.72
N GLY A 305 3.98 8.50 -16.48
CA GLY A 305 3.83 9.26 -17.74
C GLY A 305 2.93 8.62 -18.81
N TYR A 306 2.62 7.34 -18.65
CA TYR A 306 1.71 6.58 -19.53
C TYR A 306 0.28 6.43 -18.97
N MET A 307 -0.02 6.99 -17.77
CA MET A 307 -1.36 6.93 -17.16
C MET A 307 -2.10 8.27 -17.35
N SER A 308 -3.30 8.22 -17.91
CA SER A 308 -4.08 9.42 -18.22
C SER A 308 -4.55 10.20 -16.98
N SER A 309 -4.86 9.51 -15.87
CA SER A 309 -5.42 10.14 -14.66
C SER A 309 -4.39 10.47 -13.59
N HIS A 310 -3.23 9.82 -13.62
CA HIS A 310 -2.18 9.94 -12.61
C HIS A 310 -0.89 10.57 -13.17
N THR A 311 -0.85 10.93 -14.43
CA THR A 311 0.34 11.52 -15.04
C THR A 311 0.77 12.81 -14.34
N CYS A 312 2.07 13.00 -14.20
CA CYS A 312 2.66 14.26 -13.77
C CYS A 312 2.54 15.31 -14.88
N ALA A 313 2.59 16.60 -14.53
CA ALA A 313 2.61 17.67 -15.53
C ALA A 313 3.85 17.58 -16.43
N ASP A 314 4.99 17.18 -15.88
CA ASP A 314 6.23 16.85 -16.60
C ASP A 314 6.81 15.53 -16.03
N ALA A 315 6.25 14.40 -16.48
CA ALA A 315 6.67 13.08 -16.01
C ALA A 315 8.17 12.77 -16.32
N PRO A 316 8.72 13.09 -17.50
CA PRO A 316 10.15 12.93 -17.74
C PRO A 316 11.03 13.69 -16.74
N ARG A 317 10.67 14.93 -16.39
CA ARG A 317 11.43 15.72 -15.41
C ARG A 317 11.32 15.17 -14.00
N VAL A 318 10.13 14.72 -13.59
CA VAL A 318 9.93 14.02 -12.30
C VAL A 318 10.82 12.80 -12.21
N TRP A 319 10.82 11.96 -13.26
CA TRP A 319 11.64 10.75 -13.31
C TRP A 319 13.13 11.05 -13.27
N GLU A 320 13.57 12.09 -14.01
CA GLU A 320 14.95 12.56 -14.01
C GLU A 320 15.39 13.00 -12.60
N VAL A 321 14.60 13.84 -11.92
CA VAL A 321 14.90 14.32 -10.57
C VAL A 321 15.02 13.15 -9.59
N CYS A 322 14.06 12.23 -9.60
CA CYS A 322 14.07 11.07 -8.69
C CYS A 322 15.31 10.18 -8.94
N THR A 323 15.58 9.83 -10.20
CA THR A 323 16.71 8.93 -10.52
C THR A 323 18.08 9.60 -10.36
N GLN A 324 18.19 10.91 -10.57
CA GLN A 324 19.40 11.66 -10.25
C GLN A 324 19.65 11.69 -8.73
N THR A 325 18.64 12.04 -7.95
CA THR A 325 18.76 12.07 -6.48
C THR A 325 19.07 10.68 -5.91
N MET A 326 18.48 9.63 -6.47
CA MET A 326 18.82 8.26 -6.11
C MET A 326 20.31 7.96 -6.32
N ARG A 327 20.92 8.44 -7.42
CA ARG A 327 22.38 8.26 -7.66
C ARG A 327 23.25 9.05 -6.68
N GLU A 328 22.79 10.24 -6.25
CA GLU A 328 23.49 11.07 -5.27
C GLU A 328 23.47 10.44 -3.86
N LEU A 329 22.44 9.71 -3.52
CA LEU A 329 22.24 9.10 -2.20
C LEU A 329 22.87 7.71 -2.06
N ARG A 330 23.36 7.12 -3.14
CA ARG A 330 24.10 5.84 -3.14
C ARG A 330 25.53 6.00 -2.70
#